data_4f9e469773dd441f6a2699b24c86366d
#
_entry.id   4f9e469773dd441f6a2699b24c86366d
#
_cell.length_a   1.000
_cell.length_b   1.000
_cell.length_c   1.000
_cell.angle_alpha   90.00
_cell.angle_beta   90.00
_cell.angle_gamma   90.00
#
_symmetry.space_group_name_H-M   'P 1'
#
loop_
_entity.id
_entity.type
_entity.pdbx_description
1 polymer ?
#
loop_
_entity_poly.entity_id
_entity_poly.type
_entity_poly.pdbx_seq_one_letter_code
_entity_poly.pdbx_strand_id
1 'polypeptide(L)'
;MEMKAIWNDTILAESEDTIVIENNHYFPKDSIKEAYFKPSSSNTTCPWKGEASYYTLEVGGKVNPDAAWYYPDPKAGAKQIKDRVAFWKGVQVVS
;
A
#
# COMPACT_ATOMS: atom_id res chain seq x y z
N MET A 1 -10.25 -3.81 -14.62
CA MET A 1 -9.41 -2.66 -15.02
C MET A 1 -8.13 -2.71 -14.22
N GLU A 2 -7.00 -2.64 -14.89
CA GLU A 2 -5.72 -2.66 -14.20
C GLU A 2 -5.44 -1.32 -13.51
N MET A 3 -5.11 -1.39 -12.22
CA MET A 3 -4.69 -0.22 -11.46
C MET A 3 -3.18 -0.22 -11.30
N LYS A 4 -2.60 0.96 -11.27
CA LYS A 4 -1.15 1.14 -11.08
C LYS A 4 -0.91 2.16 -9.99
N ALA A 5 0.07 1.88 -9.13
CA ALA A 5 0.59 2.83 -8.16
C ALA A 5 1.93 3.35 -8.69
N ILE A 6 2.04 4.66 -8.87
CA ILE A 6 3.19 5.29 -9.52
C ILE A 6 3.77 6.38 -8.63
N TRP A 7 5.07 6.36 -8.46
CA TRP A 7 5.80 7.42 -7.76
C TRP A 7 7.19 7.58 -8.35
N ASN A 8 7.63 8.83 -8.48
CA ASN A 8 8.93 9.15 -9.07
C ASN A 8 9.12 8.47 -10.44
N ASP A 9 8.10 8.59 -11.29
CA ASP A 9 8.04 8.02 -12.65
C ASP A 9 8.22 6.49 -12.68
N THR A 10 7.94 5.80 -11.58
CA THR A 10 8.17 4.37 -11.44
C THR A 10 6.90 3.67 -11.00
N ILE A 11 6.56 2.56 -11.65
CA ILE A 11 5.43 1.72 -11.25
C ILE A 11 5.86 0.91 -10.03
N LEU A 12 5.17 1.09 -8.92
CA LEU A 12 5.43 0.39 -7.65
C LEU A 12 4.62 -0.89 -7.52
N ALA A 13 3.43 -0.90 -8.10
CA ALA A 13 2.52 -2.03 -8.07
C ALA A 13 1.53 -1.90 -9.22
N GLU A 14 1.07 -3.03 -9.74
CA GLU A 14 -0.02 -3.04 -10.72
C GLU A 14 -0.80 -4.34 -10.62
N SER A 15 -2.13 -4.24 -10.68
CA SER A 15 -3.02 -5.39 -10.55
C SER A 15 -4.42 -5.05 -11.04
N GLU A 16 -5.11 -6.07 -11.58
CA GLU A 16 -6.54 -5.98 -11.84
C GLU A 16 -7.36 -6.36 -10.61
N ASP A 17 -6.69 -6.86 -9.55
CA ASP A 17 -7.35 -7.39 -8.35
C ASP A 17 -7.15 -6.48 -7.15
N THR A 18 -7.54 -5.21 -7.27
CA THR A 18 -7.53 -4.32 -6.11
C THR A 18 -8.88 -4.34 -5.40
N ILE A 19 -8.86 -4.13 -4.09
CA ILE A 19 -10.06 -3.95 -3.28
C ILE A 19 -10.11 -2.49 -2.84
N VAL A 20 -11.25 -1.83 -3.03
CA VAL A 20 -11.41 -0.40 -2.68
C VAL A 20 -12.12 -0.28 -1.35
N ILE A 21 -11.47 0.38 -0.39
CA ILE A 21 -12.07 0.72 0.90
C ILE A 21 -11.71 2.19 1.20
N GLU A 22 -12.70 3.00 1.50
CA GLU A 22 -12.49 4.43 1.82
C GLU A 22 -11.71 5.16 0.73
N ASN A 23 -12.04 4.88 -0.53
CA ASN A 23 -11.40 5.44 -1.72
C ASN A 23 -9.94 5.04 -1.92
N ASN A 24 -9.43 4.10 -1.14
CA ASN A 24 -8.08 3.57 -1.33
C ASN A 24 -8.14 2.22 -2.01
N HIS A 25 -7.31 2.05 -3.05
CA HIS A 25 -7.12 0.76 -3.68
C HIS A 25 -6.08 -0.03 -2.88
N TYR A 26 -6.46 -1.22 -2.43
CA TYR A 26 -5.56 -2.14 -1.74
C TYR A 26 -5.08 -3.17 -2.74
N PHE A 27 -3.79 -3.14 -3.02
CA PHE A 27 -3.14 -4.01 -4.01
C PHE A 27 -2.74 -5.34 -3.38
N PRO A 28 -2.88 -6.47 -4.10
CA PRO A 28 -2.36 -7.73 -3.60
C PRO A 28 -0.87 -7.63 -3.27
N LYS A 29 -0.44 -8.31 -2.23
CA LYS A 29 0.96 -8.26 -1.81
C LYS A 29 1.92 -8.71 -2.91
N ASP A 30 1.52 -9.69 -3.72
CA ASP A 30 2.36 -10.20 -4.81
C ASP A 30 2.42 -9.26 -6.02
N SER A 31 1.65 -8.18 -6.02
CA SER A 31 1.66 -7.20 -7.11
C SER A 31 2.62 -6.04 -6.88
N ILE A 32 3.21 -5.91 -5.69
CA ILE A 32 4.17 -4.84 -5.41
C ILE A 32 5.57 -5.24 -5.86
N LYS A 33 6.33 -4.23 -6.28
CA LYS A 33 7.74 -4.43 -6.67
C LYS A 33 8.60 -4.23 -5.44
N GLU A 34 8.86 -5.30 -4.72
CA GLU A 34 9.44 -5.27 -3.38
C GLU A 34 10.76 -4.49 -3.27
N ALA A 35 11.53 -4.40 -4.35
CA ALA A 35 12.80 -3.68 -4.34
C ALA A 35 12.65 -2.21 -3.90
N TYR A 36 11.47 -1.62 -4.08
CA TYR A 36 11.21 -0.22 -3.73
C TYR A 36 10.62 -0.04 -2.33
N PHE A 37 10.32 -1.12 -1.63
CA PHE A 37 9.60 -1.09 -0.35
C PHE A 37 10.54 -1.47 0.78
N LYS A 38 10.68 -0.58 1.77
CA LYS A 38 11.48 -0.85 2.96
C LYS A 38 10.57 -0.86 4.18
N PRO A 39 10.71 -1.84 5.07
CA PRO A 39 9.90 -1.87 6.30
C PRO A 39 10.10 -0.60 7.11
N SER A 40 9.01 -0.10 7.68
CA SER A 40 9.02 1.05 8.58
C SER A 40 8.64 0.58 9.98
N SER A 41 9.10 1.30 11.00
CA SER A 41 8.71 1.03 12.39
C SER A 41 7.41 1.73 12.79
N SER A 42 6.83 2.54 11.89
CA SER A 42 5.59 3.25 12.18
C SER A 42 4.39 2.31 12.20
N ASN A 43 3.46 2.57 13.12
CA ASN A 43 2.19 1.85 13.21
C ASN A 43 1.09 2.84 13.59
N THR A 44 -0.11 2.60 13.09
CA THR A 44 -1.29 3.36 13.48
C THR A 44 -2.45 2.40 13.69
N THR A 45 -3.44 2.81 14.48
CA THR A 45 -4.59 1.95 14.77
C THR A 45 -5.86 2.55 14.18
N CYS A 46 -6.57 1.73 13.39
CA CYS A 46 -7.90 2.05 12.92
C CYS A 46 -8.91 1.23 13.73
N PRO A 47 -9.92 1.87 14.36
CA PRO A 47 -10.84 1.14 15.25
C PRO A 47 -11.54 -0.05 14.61
N TRP A 48 -11.85 0.00 13.31
CA TRP A 48 -12.57 -1.09 12.67
C TRP A 48 -11.68 -1.99 11.79
N LYS A 49 -10.53 -1.48 11.30
CA LYS A 49 -9.64 -2.27 10.45
C LYS A 49 -8.52 -2.97 11.23
N GLY A 50 -8.05 -2.36 12.31
CA GLY A 50 -6.97 -2.91 13.11
C GLY A 50 -5.72 -2.05 13.08
N GLU A 51 -4.56 -2.67 13.34
CA GLU A 51 -3.29 -1.96 13.35
C GLU A 51 -2.65 -2.00 11.97
N ALA A 52 -2.35 -0.81 11.44
CA ALA A 52 -1.64 -0.66 10.17
C ALA A 52 -0.14 -0.64 10.40
N SER A 53 0.59 -1.31 9.52
CA SER A 53 2.05 -1.22 9.40
C SER A 53 2.38 -0.46 8.13
N TYR A 54 3.60 0.07 8.04
CA TYR A 54 3.97 0.97 6.95
C TYR A 54 5.21 0.53 6.21
N TYR A 55 5.29 0.93 4.94
CA TYR A 55 6.50 0.87 4.14
C TYR A 55 6.98 2.26 3.81
N THR A 56 8.29 2.45 3.82
CA THR A 56 8.95 3.61 3.22
C THR A 56 9.34 3.23 1.80
N LEU A 57 9.10 4.13 0.86
CA LEU A 57 9.44 3.90 -0.54
C LEU A 57 10.80 4.50 -0.86
N GLU A 58 11.62 3.77 -1.64
CA GLU A 58 12.91 4.25 -2.14
C GLU A 58 12.99 3.98 -3.62
N VAL A 59 13.09 5.04 -4.42
CA VAL A 59 13.16 4.95 -5.88
C VAL A 59 14.17 5.96 -6.39
N GLY A 60 15.18 5.49 -7.10
CA GLY A 60 16.16 6.38 -7.73
C GLY A 60 16.88 7.31 -6.76
N GLY A 61 17.18 6.82 -5.57
CA GLY A 61 17.83 7.63 -4.54
C GLY A 61 16.92 8.57 -3.76
N LYS A 62 15.62 8.61 -4.10
CA LYS A 62 14.62 9.39 -3.36
C LYS A 62 13.89 8.50 -2.37
N VAL A 63 13.57 9.07 -1.21
CA VAL A 63 12.91 8.37 -0.11
C VAL A 63 11.58 9.04 0.18
N ASN A 64 10.52 8.25 0.30
CA ASN A 64 9.19 8.71 0.67
C ASN A 64 8.75 7.93 1.92
N PRO A 65 8.97 8.50 3.13
CA PRO A 65 8.71 7.77 4.38
C PRO A 65 7.23 7.47 4.59
N ASP A 66 6.94 6.24 4.98
CA ASP A 66 5.59 5.79 5.36
C ASP A 66 4.53 6.05 4.28
N ALA A 67 4.91 5.93 3.01
CA ALA A 67 4.05 6.25 1.88
C ALA A 67 3.12 5.11 1.47
N ALA A 68 3.28 3.94 2.04
CA ALA A 68 2.40 2.80 1.82
C ALA A 68 2.08 2.15 3.16
N TRP A 69 0.88 1.53 3.24
CA TRP A 69 0.49 0.85 4.47
C TRP A 69 -0.23 -0.46 4.15
N TYR A 70 -0.31 -1.34 5.16
CA TYR A 70 -1.00 -2.61 5.06
C TYR A 70 -1.45 -3.05 6.45
N TYR A 71 -2.42 -3.96 6.49
CA TYR A 71 -2.93 -4.53 7.74
C TYR A 71 -2.54 -6.00 7.80
N PRO A 72 -1.49 -6.37 8.56
CA PRO A 72 -1.06 -7.78 8.63
C PRO A 72 -2.04 -8.66 9.37
N ASP A 73 -2.82 -8.09 10.31
CA ASP A 73 -3.81 -8.82 11.07
C ASP A 73 -5.07 -7.98 11.24
N PRO A 74 -5.84 -7.78 10.15
CA PRO A 74 -7.03 -6.93 10.22
C PRO A 74 -8.13 -7.56 11.04
N LYS A 75 -9.00 -6.70 11.61
CA LYS A 75 -10.19 -7.14 12.31
C LYS A 75 -11.17 -7.81 11.35
N ALA A 76 -12.13 -8.55 11.90
CA ALA A 76 -13.05 -9.37 11.11
C ALA A 76 -13.74 -8.62 9.97
N GLY A 77 -14.11 -7.35 10.18
CA GLY A 77 -14.76 -6.55 9.15
C GLY A 77 -13.88 -6.12 7.99
N ALA A 78 -12.56 -6.33 8.09
CA ALA A 78 -11.60 -5.92 7.08
C ALA A 78 -10.69 -7.06 6.61
N LYS A 79 -11.08 -8.30 6.83
CA LYS A 79 -10.22 -9.45 6.48
C LYS A 79 -9.86 -9.53 5.01
N GLN A 80 -10.70 -9.01 4.12
CA GLN A 80 -10.46 -9.04 2.69
C GLN A 80 -9.24 -8.22 2.27
N ILE A 81 -8.77 -7.28 3.10
CA ILE A 81 -7.59 -6.47 2.78
C ILE A 81 -6.32 -6.95 3.50
N LYS A 82 -6.36 -8.12 4.14
CA LYS A 82 -5.18 -8.66 4.82
C LYS A 82 -3.96 -8.66 3.91
N ASP A 83 -2.86 -8.07 4.39
CA ASP A 83 -1.56 -7.96 3.70
C ASP A 83 -1.59 -7.18 2.39
N ARG A 84 -2.74 -6.65 1.97
CA ARG A 84 -2.81 -5.82 0.78
C ARG A 84 -2.26 -4.43 1.08
N VAL A 85 -1.68 -3.79 0.06
CA VAL A 85 -0.94 -2.54 0.22
C VAL A 85 -1.69 -1.37 -0.41
N ALA A 86 -1.84 -0.28 0.34
CA ALA A 86 -2.44 0.96 -0.13
C ALA A 86 -1.39 2.08 -0.06
N PHE A 87 -1.65 3.18 -0.75
CA PHE A 87 -0.66 4.23 -0.97
C PHE A 87 -1.22 5.62 -0.72
N TRP A 88 -0.33 6.56 -0.33
CA TRP A 88 -0.63 7.98 -0.16
C TRP A 88 0.64 8.80 -0.37
N LYS A 89 0.68 10.05 0.11
CA LYS A 89 1.87 10.91 0.11
C LYS A 89 2.49 11.07 -1.29
N GLY A 90 1.66 11.45 -2.24
CA GLY A 90 2.13 11.76 -3.58
C GLY A 90 2.23 10.57 -4.51
N VAL A 91 1.93 9.36 -4.05
CA VAL A 91 1.83 8.21 -4.92
C VAL A 91 0.53 8.33 -5.72
N GLN A 92 0.62 8.25 -7.04
CA GLN A 92 -0.55 8.28 -7.91
C GLN A 92 -1.08 6.87 -8.11
N VAL A 93 -2.39 6.69 -7.91
CA VAL A 93 -3.06 5.43 -8.17
C VAL A 93 -4.03 5.66 -9.32
N VAL A 94 -3.74 5.07 -10.46
CA VAL A 94 -4.44 5.34 -11.72
C VAL A 94 -4.71 4.04 -12.48
N SER A 95 -5.63 4.11 -13.42
CA SER A 95 -5.90 2.98 -14.32
C SER A 95 -5.17 3.11 -15.64
#